data_a6aca95c999d6ba8753117352083db90
#
_entry.id   a6aca95c999d6ba8753117352083db90
#
_cell.length_a   1.000
_cell.length_b   1.000
_cell.length_c   1.000
_cell.angle_alpha   90.00
_cell.angle_beta   90.00
_cell.angle_gamma   90.00
#
_symmetry.space_group_name_H-M   'P 1'
#
loop_
_entity.id
_entity.type
_entity.pdbx_description
1 polymer ?
#
loop_
_entity_poly.entity_id
_entity_poly.type
_entity_poly.pdbx_seq_one_letter_code
_entity_poly.pdbx_strand_id
1 'polypeptide(L)'
;DSNYLSVENNAVIGNQSGVYIDNSPMLPDIITLFKGNFFAYNDVGVSALPSVARNAFQGNAFIDNLQQASTLGRGNLLKNMWQVDGVGNYWSDYVGYDSDGDGIGNVSYRVEKLFESLTDEYPLLRLFTYSPASQSLNFAAVAFPSLRPDPKVIDEAPLMHYTIPAHIAQTDSTPSMSFLVVSLILLGLGGAIFLFTLYPIRLNHTAPITTHETQGAKS
;
A
#
# COMPACT_ATOMS: atom_id res chain seq x y z
N ASP A 1 -18.41 -12.74 12.69
CA ASP A 1 -19.20 -12.38 13.89
C ASP A 1 -18.40 -12.74 15.14
N SER A 2 -17.76 -11.77 15.77
CA SER A 2 -16.92 -11.98 16.95
C SER A 2 -17.32 -11.00 18.05
N ASN A 3 -17.25 -11.47 19.29
CA ASN A 3 -17.36 -10.65 20.48
C ASN A 3 -16.13 -10.88 21.35
N TYR A 4 -15.79 -9.92 22.22
CA TYR A 4 -14.65 -10.01 23.12
C TYR A 4 -13.31 -10.18 22.38
N LEU A 5 -13.18 -9.56 21.21
CA LEU A 5 -11.96 -9.60 20.42
C LEU A 5 -11.05 -8.43 20.79
N SER A 6 -9.78 -8.72 21.04
CA SER A 6 -8.70 -7.75 21.07
C SER A 6 -7.67 -8.13 20.02
N VAL A 7 -7.29 -7.16 19.19
CA VAL A 7 -6.28 -7.33 18.14
C VAL A 7 -5.15 -6.37 18.46
N GLU A 8 -4.02 -6.89 18.94
CA GLU A 8 -2.97 -6.05 19.48
C GLU A 8 -1.59 -6.39 18.91
N ASN A 9 -0.82 -5.36 18.58
CA ASN A 9 0.57 -5.44 18.18
C ASN A 9 0.84 -6.37 16.99
N ASN A 10 -0.11 -6.48 16.05
CA ASN A 10 0.06 -7.27 14.83
C ASN A 10 0.58 -6.39 13.68
N ALA A 11 1.21 -7.03 12.69
CA ALA A 11 1.53 -6.42 11.42
C ALA A 11 0.78 -7.11 10.29
N VAL A 12 0.10 -6.31 9.49
CA VAL A 12 -0.64 -6.76 8.31
C VAL A 12 -0.19 -5.92 7.13
N ILE A 13 0.60 -6.53 6.24
CA ILE A 13 1.36 -5.82 5.22
C ILE A 13 1.10 -6.42 3.85
N GLY A 14 0.84 -5.57 2.84
CA GLY A 14 0.75 -5.97 1.43
C GLY A 14 -0.48 -6.83 1.09
N ASN A 15 -1.61 -6.61 1.74
CA ASN A 15 -2.84 -7.34 1.52
C ASN A 15 -3.91 -6.47 0.82
N GLN A 16 -4.98 -7.10 0.36
CA GLN A 16 -6.15 -6.37 -0.14
C GLN A 16 -6.82 -5.55 0.97
N SER A 17 -6.87 -6.07 2.20
CA SER A 17 -7.35 -5.34 3.37
C SER A 17 -6.48 -5.64 4.58
N GLY A 18 -6.05 -4.61 5.30
CA GLY A 18 -5.36 -4.76 6.57
C GLY A 18 -6.28 -5.41 7.60
N VAL A 19 -7.48 -4.88 7.75
CA VAL A 19 -8.55 -5.50 8.52
C VAL A 19 -9.88 -5.33 7.78
N TYR A 20 -10.69 -6.38 7.79
CA TYR A 20 -12.06 -6.35 7.30
C TYR A 20 -13.01 -6.64 8.46
N ILE A 21 -13.98 -5.73 8.69
CA ILE A 21 -14.95 -5.84 9.76
C ILE A 21 -16.36 -5.88 9.14
N ASP A 22 -17.02 -7.02 9.25
CA ASP A 22 -18.35 -7.24 8.72
C ASP A 22 -19.43 -6.87 9.77
N ASN A 23 -19.54 -7.62 10.86
CA ASN A 23 -20.61 -7.48 11.82
C ASN A 23 -20.10 -7.71 13.26
N SER A 24 -19.09 -6.97 13.64
CA SER A 24 -18.42 -7.16 14.95
C SER A 24 -18.19 -5.81 15.64
N PRO A 25 -18.39 -5.72 16.97
CA PRO A 25 -19.03 -6.73 17.83
C PRO A 25 -20.54 -6.75 17.66
N MET A 26 -21.19 -7.91 17.84
CA MET A 26 -22.64 -8.04 17.76
C MET A 26 -23.35 -7.57 19.04
N LEU A 27 -22.77 -7.87 20.19
CA LEU A 27 -23.38 -7.53 21.49
C LEU A 27 -23.25 -6.01 21.75
N PRO A 28 -24.33 -5.35 22.23
CA PRO A 28 -24.38 -3.90 22.37
C PRO A 28 -23.39 -3.32 23.37
N ASP A 29 -23.02 -4.07 24.42
CA ASP A 29 -22.16 -3.62 25.49
C ASP A 29 -20.66 -4.02 25.31
N ILE A 30 -20.34 -4.57 24.15
CA ILE A 30 -18.98 -5.02 23.83
C ILE A 30 -18.31 -4.02 22.90
N ILE A 31 -17.04 -3.79 23.15
CA ILE A 31 -16.12 -3.03 22.30
C ILE A 31 -15.03 -3.99 21.82
N THR A 32 -14.79 -4.01 20.52
CA THR A 32 -13.62 -4.68 19.93
C THR A 32 -12.45 -3.70 19.93
N LEU A 33 -11.32 -4.08 20.48
CA LEU A 33 -10.14 -3.23 20.56
C LEU A 33 -9.11 -3.61 19.49
N PHE A 34 -8.67 -2.62 18.71
CA PHE A 34 -7.53 -2.67 17.82
C PHE A 34 -6.45 -1.74 18.39
N LYS A 35 -5.34 -2.29 18.90
CA LYS A 35 -4.32 -1.50 19.60
C LYS A 35 -2.92 -1.82 19.13
N GLY A 36 -2.17 -0.76 18.80
CA GLY A 36 -0.75 -0.89 18.46
C GLY A 36 -0.46 -1.75 17.22
N ASN A 37 -1.43 -1.91 16.32
CA ASN A 37 -1.23 -2.70 15.10
C ASN A 37 -0.59 -1.84 14.00
N PHE A 38 0.07 -2.53 13.08
CA PHE A 38 0.77 -1.95 11.94
C PHE A 38 0.08 -2.43 10.66
N PHE A 39 -0.69 -1.55 10.02
CA PHE A 39 -1.39 -1.79 8.76
C PHE A 39 -0.68 -1.01 7.66
N ALA A 40 0.13 -1.69 6.84
CA ALA A 40 0.97 -1.01 5.86
C ALA A 40 0.88 -1.60 4.46
N TYR A 41 0.94 -0.74 3.45
CA TYR A 41 1.02 -1.12 2.04
C TYR A 41 -0.12 -2.04 1.58
N ASN A 42 -1.30 -1.94 2.22
CA ASN A 42 -2.50 -2.67 1.81
C ASN A 42 -3.29 -1.83 0.78
N ASP A 43 -4.17 -2.47 0.01
CA ASP A 43 -5.12 -1.70 -0.82
C ASP A 43 -6.03 -0.87 0.08
N VAL A 44 -6.48 -1.42 1.22
CA VAL A 44 -7.26 -0.70 2.24
C VAL A 44 -6.72 -1.03 3.63
N GLY A 45 -6.43 -0.01 4.44
CA GLY A 45 -6.00 -0.21 5.83
C GLY A 45 -7.11 -0.83 6.68
N VAL A 46 -8.26 -0.16 6.77
CA VAL A 46 -9.49 -0.66 7.42
C VAL A 46 -10.64 -0.67 6.43
N SER A 47 -11.24 -1.82 6.21
CA SER A 47 -12.45 -2.00 5.40
C SER A 47 -13.59 -2.50 6.28
N ALA A 48 -14.78 -1.87 6.21
CA ALA A 48 -15.92 -2.29 7.03
C ALA A 48 -17.26 -1.98 6.38
N LEU A 49 -18.32 -2.67 6.82
CA LEU A 49 -19.67 -2.28 6.47
C LEU A 49 -20.07 -0.96 7.17
N PRO A 50 -20.89 -0.11 6.54
CA PRO A 50 -21.31 1.19 7.12
C PRO A 50 -22.10 1.06 8.44
N SER A 51 -22.66 -0.12 8.72
CA SER A 51 -23.38 -0.41 9.96
C SER A 51 -22.49 -0.75 11.14
N VAL A 52 -21.20 -1.03 10.88
CA VAL A 52 -20.23 -1.43 11.91
C VAL A 52 -20.02 -0.31 12.92
N ALA A 53 -20.07 -0.68 14.19
CA ALA A 53 -19.95 0.23 15.32
C ALA A 53 -19.22 -0.44 16.50
N ARG A 54 -18.82 0.36 17.48
CA ARG A 54 -18.21 -0.12 18.73
C ARG A 54 -16.87 -0.84 18.55
N ASN A 55 -16.10 -0.48 17.51
CA ASN A 55 -14.70 -0.84 17.41
C ASN A 55 -13.86 0.36 17.84
N ALA A 56 -12.86 0.13 18.66
CA ALA A 56 -11.93 1.13 19.15
C ALA A 56 -10.56 0.94 18.52
N PHE A 57 -10.00 2.00 17.96
CA PHE A 57 -8.69 2.02 17.31
C PHE A 57 -7.78 2.97 18.07
N GLN A 58 -6.73 2.45 18.72
CA GLN A 58 -5.80 3.18 19.55
C GLN A 58 -4.35 2.84 19.22
N GLY A 59 -3.54 3.84 18.93
CA GLY A 59 -2.10 3.64 18.73
C GLY A 59 -1.73 2.77 17.53
N ASN A 60 -2.65 2.57 16.58
CA ASN A 60 -2.32 1.82 15.36
C ASN A 60 -1.59 2.72 14.37
N ALA A 61 -0.78 2.12 13.49
CA ALA A 61 -0.12 2.81 12.40
C ALA A 61 -0.73 2.37 11.06
N PHE A 62 -1.30 3.34 10.33
CA PHE A 62 -1.82 3.17 8.98
C PHE A 62 -0.84 3.81 8.00
N ILE A 63 -0.06 2.98 7.27
CA ILE A 63 1.08 3.45 6.50
C ILE A 63 0.94 3.07 5.04
N ASP A 64 0.94 4.09 4.19
CA ASP A 64 0.99 3.97 2.72
C ASP A 64 0.01 2.94 2.15
N ASN A 65 -1.17 2.81 2.77
CA ASN A 65 -2.26 2.07 2.17
C ASN A 65 -2.87 2.91 1.03
N LEU A 66 -3.36 2.28 -0.03
CA LEU A 66 -4.05 2.98 -1.14
C LEU A 66 -5.21 3.83 -0.63
N GLN A 67 -5.95 3.30 0.34
CA GLN A 67 -6.96 3.99 1.13
C GLN A 67 -6.74 3.64 2.60
N GLN A 68 -6.70 4.64 3.48
CA GLN A 68 -6.54 4.36 4.91
C GLN A 68 -7.79 3.68 5.49
N ALA A 69 -8.97 4.11 5.07
CA ALA A 69 -10.23 3.50 5.47
C ALA A 69 -11.26 3.52 4.33
N SER A 70 -12.05 2.47 4.21
CA SER A 70 -13.09 2.32 3.19
C SER A 70 -14.34 1.69 3.78
N THR A 71 -15.50 2.11 3.29
CA THR A 71 -16.77 1.43 3.53
C THR A 71 -17.13 0.57 2.32
N LEU A 72 -17.80 -0.55 2.55
CA LEU A 72 -18.40 -1.33 1.48
C LEU A 72 -19.79 -0.76 1.16
N GLY A 73 -19.82 0.23 0.26
CA GLY A 73 -21.01 0.99 -0.06
C GLY A 73 -21.03 2.37 0.62
N ARG A 74 -22.14 3.10 0.46
CA ARG A 74 -22.31 4.44 1.02
C ARG A 74 -22.41 4.41 2.54
N GLY A 75 -21.75 5.36 3.21
CA GLY A 75 -21.82 5.56 4.64
C GLY A 75 -20.49 5.97 5.24
N ASN A 76 -20.37 5.82 6.54
CA ASN A 76 -19.19 6.19 7.29
C ASN A 76 -18.91 5.22 8.44
N LEU A 77 -17.78 5.39 9.09
CA LEU A 77 -17.31 4.59 10.22
C LEU A 77 -17.28 5.41 11.53
N LEU A 78 -18.06 6.49 11.60
CA LEU A 78 -18.09 7.43 12.75
C LEU A 78 -18.70 6.83 14.01
N LYS A 79 -19.40 5.67 13.92
CA LYS A 79 -19.90 4.92 15.06
C LYS A 79 -18.81 4.11 15.79
N ASN A 80 -17.59 4.14 15.29
CA ASN A 80 -16.40 3.55 15.91
C ASN A 80 -15.58 4.64 16.57
N MET A 81 -14.76 4.27 17.53
CA MET A 81 -13.85 5.17 18.23
C MET A 81 -12.49 5.15 17.55
N TRP A 82 -12.04 6.29 17.07
CA TRP A 82 -10.75 6.42 16.39
C TRP A 82 -9.67 6.98 17.31
N GLN A 83 -10.02 7.21 18.56
CA GLN A 83 -9.12 7.50 19.67
C GLN A 83 -9.70 6.92 20.96
N VAL A 84 -8.86 6.59 21.92
CA VAL A 84 -9.21 6.15 23.26
C VAL A 84 -8.28 6.88 24.24
N ASP A 85 -8.86 7.47 25.27
CA ASP A 85 -8.12 8.21 26.31
C ASP A 85 -7.16 9.28 25.74
N GLY A 86 -7.58 9.97 24.69
CA GLY A 86 -6.78 11.01 24.05
C GLY A 86 -5.66 10.49 23.14
N VAL A 87 -5.59 9.20 22.86
CA VAL A 87 -4.60 8.59 21.96
C VAL A 87 -5.30 8.02 20.74
N GLY A 88 -5.08 8.61 19.59
CA GLY A 88 -5.59 8.16 18.30
C GLY A 88 -4.63 7.24 17.57
N ASN A 89 -4.52 7.40 16.26
CA ASN A 89 -3.72 6.54 15.41
C ASN A 89 -2.74 7.38 14.57
N TYR A 90 -1.69 6.73 14.08
CA TYR A 90 -0.78 7.33 13.12
C TYR A 90 -1.31 7.09 11.70
N TRP A 91 -1.30 8.14 10.88
CA TRP A 91 -1.75 8.12 9.49
C TRP A 91 -0.66 8.70 8.60
N SER A 92 -0.12 7.91 7.67
CA SER A 92 1.01 8.36 6.83
C SER A 92 0.70 9.56 5.94
N ASP A 93 -0.57 9.80 5.65
CA ASP A 93 -1.04 10.95 4.86
C ASP A 93 -1.57 12.11 5.73
N TYR A 94 -1.34 12.08 7.05
CA TYR A 94 -1.66 13.19 7.95
C TYR A 94 -0.70 14.36 7.74
N VAL A 95 -1.26 15.55 7.56
CA VAL A 95 -0.52 16.80 7.29
C VAL A 95 -0.70 17.85 8.38
N GLY A 96 -1.16 17.46 9.55
CA GLY A 96 -1.30 18.35 10.69
C GLY A 96 0.04 18.64 11.38
N TYR A 97 -0.02 19.34 12.49
CA TYR A 97 1.13 19.75 13.29
C TYR A 97 0.87 19.49 14.77
N ASP A 98 1.92 19.39 15.53
CA ASP A 98 1.95 19.30 16.99
C ASP A 98 2.61 20.59 17.51
N SER A 99 1.82 21.43 18.17
CA SER A 99 2.29 22.76 18.62
C SER A 99 2.84 22.76 20.04
N ASP A 100 2.50 21.79 20.87
CA ASP A 100 2.88 21.68 22.28
C ASP A 100 3.89 20.56 22.53
N GLY A 101 4.17 19.73 21.52
CA GLY A 101 5.23 18.72 21.58
C GLY A 101 4.83 17.46 22.35
N ASP A 102 3.52 17.20 22.50
CA ASP A 102 3.03 16.02 23.20
C ASP A 102 2.98 14.75 22.35
N GLY A 103 3.27 14.87 21.04
CA GLY A 103 3.26 13.78 20.08
C GLY A 103 1.89 13.53 19.45
N ILE A 104 0.90 14.37 19.74
CA ILE A 104 -0.46 14.33 19.21
C ILE A 104 -0.69 15.55 18.32
N GLY A 105 -1.26 15.33 17.14
CA GLY A 105 -1.55 16.41 16.22
C GLY A 105 -2.72 17.28 16.71
N ASN A 106 -2.55 18.60 16.65
CA ASN A 106 -3.58 19.56 17.08
C ASN A 106 -4.74 19.72 16.09
N VAL A 107 -4.66 19.07 14.93
CA VAL A 107 -5.72 19.07 13.92
C VAL A 107 -6.21 17.63 13.72
N SER A 108 -7.53 17.44 13.79
CA SER A 108 -8.11 16.10 13.58
C SER A 108 -7.76 15.57 12.20
N TYR A 109 -7.41 14.28 12.13
CA TYR A 109 -7.30 13.57 10.85
C TYR A 109 -8.69 13.19 10.34
N ARG A 110 -8.90 13.30 9.02
CA ARG A 110 -10.18 13.02 8.36
C ARG A 110 -9.98 12.25 7.07
N VAL A 111 -10.73 11.18 6.88
CA VAL A 111 -10.83 10.48 5.60
C VAL A 111 -12.03 11.05 4.83
N GLU A 112 -11.78 12.01 3.96
CA GLU A 112 -12.82 12.75 3.22
C GLU A 112 -12.43 13.05 1.76
N LYS A 113 -11.57 12.22 1.15
CA LYS A 113 -11.18 12.40 -0.26
C LYS A 113 -12.32 12.01 -1.20
N LEU A 114 -12.67 12.88 -2.13
CA LEU A 114 -13.79 12.68 -3.05
C LEU A 114 -13.62 11.40 -3.89
N PHE A 115 -12.43 11.18 -4.44
CA PHE A 115 -12.19 9.99 -5.25
C PHE A 115 -12.33 8.70 -4.44
N GLU A 116 -11.87 8.67 -3.18
CA GLU A 116 -12.03 7.53 -2.29
C GLU A 116 -13.50 7.24 -1.97
N SER A 117 -14.33 8.27 -1.84
CA SER A 117 -15.76 8.08 -1.63
C SER A 117 -16.47 7.48 -2.86
N LEU A 118 -16.00 7.79 -4.06
CA LEU A 118 -16.48 7.15 -5.29
C LEU A 118 -16.06 5.68 -5.39
N THR A 119 -14.86 5.34 -4.93
CA THR A 119 -14.37 3.95 -4.97
C THR A 119 -15.08 3.03 -3.98
N ASP A 120 -15.69 3.56 -2.93
CA ASP A 120 -16.53 2.77 -2.01
C ASP A 120 -17.80 2.29 -2.69
N GLU A 121 -18.39 3.13 -3.56
CA GLU A 121 -19.58 2.79 -4.32
C GLU A 121 -19.24 1.99 -5.58
N TYR A 122 -18.10 2.31 -6.22
CA TYR A 122 -17.64 1.71 -7.46
C TYR A 122 -16.21 1.17 -7.31
N PRO A 123 -16.00 0.00 -6.72
CA PRO A 123 -14.67 -0.53 -6.38
C PRO A 123 -13.68 -0.63 -7.53
N LEU A 124 -14.18 -0.81 -8.77
CA LEU A 124 -13.33 -0.84 -9.97
C LEU A 124 -12.59 0.47 -10.25
N LEU A 125 -13.09 1.59 -9.73
CA LEU A 125 -12.42 2.88 -9.85
C LEU A 125 -11.07 2.91 -9.12
N ARG A 126 -10.78 1.99 -8.21
CA ARG A 126 -9.47 1.87 -7.53
C ARG A 126 -8.31 1.69 -8.51
N LEU A 127 -8.58 1.12 -9.69
CA LEU A 127 -7.58 1.03 -10.77
C LEU A 127 -7.06 2.40 -11.23
N PHE A 128 -7.81 3.46 -10.96
CA PHE A 128 -7.49 4.83 -11.36
C PHE A 128 -6.99 5.71 -10.20
N THR A 129 -6.70 5.13 -9.03
CA THR A 129 -6.31 5.89 -7.81
C THR A 129 -5.11 6.82 -8.06
N TYR A 130 -4.14 6.40 -8.85
CA TYR A 130 -2.96 7.21 -9.18
C TYR A 130 -3.08 7.96 -10.51
N SER A 131 -4.27 8.02 -11.09
CA SER A 131 -4.47 8.73 -12.36
C SER A 131 -4.56 10.25 -12.16
N PRO A 132 -4.25 11.06 -13.18
CA PRO A 132 -4.51 12.50 -13.15
C PRO A 132 -5.98 12.84 -12.89
N ALA A 133 -6.91 11.97 -13.30
CA ALA A 133 -8.34 12.19 -13.09
C ALA A 133 -8.72 12.13 -11.60
N SER A 134 -8.19 11.15 -10.83
CA SER A 134 -8.42 11.06 -9.40
C SER A 134 -7.86 12.27 -8.65
N GLN A 135 -6.66 12.71 -9.03
CA GLN A 135 -6.03 13.91 -8.46
C GLN A 135 -6.84 15.16 -8.75
N SER A 136 -7.35 15.31 -10.00
CA SER A 136 -8.19 16.44 -10.38
C SER A 136 -9.51 16.49 -9.60
N LEU A 137 -10.13 15.33 -9.34
CA LEU A 137 -11.36 15.24 -8.54
C LEU A 137 -11.10 15.64 -7.08
N ASN A 138 -10.02 15.15 -6.49
CA ASN A 138 -9.65 15.51 -5.12
C ASN A 138 -9.30 17.00 -5.01
N PHE A 139 -8.59 17.55 -6.00
CA PHE A 139 -8.33 18.99 -6.08
C PHE A 139 -9.61 19.83 -6.22
N ALA A 140 -10.57 19.37 -7.04
CA ALA A 140 -11.86 20.02 -7.16
C ALA A 140 -12.62 20.06 -5.82
N ALA A 141 -12.58 19.00 -5.03
CA ALA A 141 -13.20 18.96 -3.70
C ALA A 141 -12.52 19.93 -2.70
N VAL A 142 -11.22 20.19 -2.87
CA VAL A 142 -10.52 21.20 -2.08
C VAL A 142 -10.95 22.61 -2.51
N ALA A 143 -11.03 22.86 -3.83
CA ALA A 143 -11.39 24.16 -4.39
C ALA A 143 -12.88 24.51 -4.20
N PHE A 144 -13.75 23.50 -4.19
CA PHE A 144 -15.20 23.65 -4.05
C PHE A 144 -15.69 22.81 -2.87
N PRO A 145 -15.79 23.38 -1.65
CA PRO A 145 -16.17 22.64 -0.43
C PRO A 145 -17.52 21.90 -0.54
N SER A 146 -18.42 22.35 -1.41
CA SER A 146 -19.71 21.67 -1.67
C SER A 146 -19.58 20.30 -2.34
N LEU A 147 -18.42 19.99 -2.92
CA LEU A 147 -18.11 18.68 -3.52
C LEU A 147 -17.42 17.74 -2.52
N ARG A 148 -17.01 18.26 -1.37
CA ARG A 148 -16.32 17.45 -0.34
C ARG A 148 -17.32 16.47 0.27
N PRO A 149 -17.02 15.16 0.28
CA PRO A 149 -17.89 14.19 0.93
C PRO A 149 -17.82 14.35 2.45
N ASP A 150 -18.83 13.85 3.13
CA ASP A 150 -18.77 13.72 4.58
C ASP A 150 -17.62 12.78 4.97
N PRO A 151 -16.90 13.07 6.07
CA PRO A 151 -15.77 12.25 6.49
C PRO A 151 -16.24 10.84 6.88
N LYS A 152 -15.51 9.82 6.44
CA LYS A 152 -15.74 8.43 6.84
C LYS A 152 -15.16 8.13 8.21
N VAL A 153 -14.02 8.74 8.52
CA VAL A 153 -13.26 8.61 9.76
C VAL A 153 -12.91 10.01 10.24
N ILE A 154 -13.01 10.21 11.54
CA ILE A 154 -12.45 11.38 12.24
C ILE A 154 -11.65 10.83 13.41
N ASP A 155 -10.34 11.07 13.40
CA ASP A 155 -9.45 10.84 14.54
C ASP A 155 -9.09 12.21 15.12
N GLU A 156 -9.55 12.48 16.33
CA GLU A 156 -9.37 13.79 16.99
C GLU A 156 -8.01 13.94 17.66
N ALA A 157 -7.27 12.85 17.81
CA ALA A 157 -5.97 12.82 18.48
C ALA A 157 -4.93 12.05 17.66
N PRO A 158 -4.71 12.39 16.35
CA PRO A 158 -3.82 11.66 15.47
C PRO A 158 -2.38 11.73 15.99
N LEU A 159 -1.66 10.61 15.91
CA LEU A 159 -0.27 10.54 16.38
C LEU A 159 0.69 11.10 15.33
N MET A 160 1.69 11.87 15.79
CA MET A 160 2.78 12.38 14.94
C MET A 160 3.84 11.33 14.66
N HIS A 161 3.94 10.30 15.50
CA HIS A 161 4.93 9.24 15.40
C HIS A 161 4.27 7.88 15.65
N TYR A 162 4.83 6.84 15.07
CA TYR A 162 4.40 5.46 15.30
C TYR A 162 5.55 4.59 15.80
N THR A 163 5.19 3.51 16.49
CA THR A 163 6.15 2.51 16.94
C THR A 163 5.96 1.22 16.14
N ILE A 164 7.02 0.73 15.53
CA ILE A 164 6.99 -0.56 14.86
C ILE A 164 6.98 -1.66 15.94
N PRO A 165 6.04 -2.61 15.89
CA PRO A 165 6.04 -3.74 16.81
C PRO A 165 7.39 -4.47 16.80
N ALA A 166 7.92 -4.77 18.00
CA ALA A 166 9.30 -5.25 18.14
C ALA A 166 9.60 -6.55 17.36
N HIS A 167 8.61 -7.41 17.18
CA HIS A 167 8.77 -8.66 16.42
C HIS A 167 8.93 -8.44 14.90
N ILE A 168 8.55 -7.25 14.38
CA ILE A 168 8.76 -6.89 12.98
C ILE A 168 10.12 -6.22 12.80
N ALA A 169 10.52 -5.39 13.78
CA ALA A 169 11.79 -4.68 13.75
C ALA A 169 13.02 -5.63 13.76
N GLN A 170 12.82 -6.88 14.16
CA GLN A 170 13.85 -7.90 14.21
C GLN A 170 14.01 -8.73 12.93
N THR A 171 13.30 -8.40 11.86
CA THR A 171 13.55 -9.05 10.57
C THR A 171 14.93 -8.59 10.08
N ASP A 172 15.93 -9.48 10.27
CA ASP A 172 17.29 -9.25 9.79
C ASP A 172 17.25 -8.86 8.31
N SER A 173 17.52 -7.61 8.03
CA SER A 173 17.61 -7.06 6.67
C SER A 173 18.91 -7.47 5.96
N THR A 174 19.58 -8.52 6.40
CA THR A 174 20.71 -9.07 5.66
C THR A 174 20.15 -9.71 4.38
N PRO A 175 20.47 -9.16 3.20
CA PRO A 175 20.05 -9.79 1.96
C PRO A 175 20.56 -11.22 1.97
N SER A 176 19.67 -12.21 1.82
CA SER A 176 20.09 -13.59 1.83
C SER A 176 21.18 -13.78 0.78
N MET A 177 22.20 -14.60 1.08
CA MET A 177 23.30 -14.89 0.14
C MET A 177 22.77 -15.30 -1.26
N SER A 178 21.59 -15.92 -1.30
CA SER A 178 20.90 -16.27 -2.55
C SER A 178 20.50 -15.04 -3.38
N PHE A 179 20.04 -13.95 -2.77
CA PHE A 179 19.73 -12.71 -3.48
C PHE A 179 20.97 -12.07 -4.11
N LEU A 180 22.08 -12.03 -3.38
CA LEU A 180 23.35 -11.52 -3.90
C LEU A 180 23.87 -12.36 -5.07
N VAL A 181 23.80 -13.69 -4.95
CA VAL A 181 24.21 -14.59 -6.02
C VAL A 181 23.35 -14.43 -7.27
N VAL A 182 22.02 -14.38 -7.14
CA VAL A 182 21.11 -14.16 -8.27
C VAL A 182 21.35 -12.81 -8.93
N SER A 183 21.57 -11.75 -8.15
CA SER A 183 21.88 -10.42 -8.69
C SER A 183 23.19 -10.38 -9.47
N LEU A 184 24.23 -11.08 -9.00
CA LEU A 184 25.50 -11.19 -9.68
C LEU A 184 25.39 -12.00 -10.99
N ILE A 185 24.61 -13.09 -10.98
CA ILE A 185 24.34 -13.89 -12.20
C ILE A 185 23.61 -13.04 -13.24
N LEU A 186 22.58 -12.29 -12.85
CA LEU A 186 21.82 -11.43 -13.78
C LEU A 186 22.71 -10.31 -14.35
N LEU A 187 23.57 -9.70 -13.53
CA LEU A 187 24.54 -8.70 -13.98
C LEU A 187 25.55 -9.31 -14.96
N GLY A 188 26.06 -10.51 -14.67
CA GLY A 188 26.97 -11.22 -15.54
C GLY A 188 26.36 -11.58 -16.89
N LEU A 189 25.14 -12.08 -16.89
CA LEU A 189 24.38 -12.39 -18.12
C LEU A 189 24.09 -11.14 -18.95
N GLY A 190 23.67 -10.03 -18.30
CA GLY A 190 23.45 -8.74 -18.96
C GLY A 190 24.72 -8.19 -19.60
N GLY A 191 25.86 -8.28 -18.91
CA GLY A 191 27.17 -7.89 -19.42
C GLY A 191 27.62 -8.75 -20.61
N ALA A 192 27.43 -10.05 -20.53
CA ALA A 192 27.76 -10.98 -21.64
C ALA A 192 26.93 -10.70 -22.90
N ILE A 193 25.62 -10.48 -22.76
CA ILE A 193 24.73 -10.10 -23.87
C ILE A 193 25.18 -8.78 -24.49
N PHE A 194 25.51 -7.77 -23.67
CA PHE A 194 25.98 -6.47 -24.12
C PHE A 194 27.29 -6.58 -24.91
N LEU A 195 28.26 -7.35 -24.42
CA LEU A 195 29.51 -7.60 -25.12
C LEU A 195 29.30 -8.36 -26.44
N PHE A 196 28.40 -9.34 -26.47
CA PHE A 196 28.08 -10.10 -27.69
C PHE A 196 27.43 -9.21 -28.75
N THR A 197 26.62 -8.23 -28.38
CA THR A 197 26.03 -7.26 -29.32
C THR A 197 27.04 -6.26 -29.87
N LEU A 198 28.06 -5.86 -29.06
CA LEU A 198 29.09 -4.93 -29.48
C LEU A 198 30.19 -5.60 -30.35
N TYR A 199 30.48 -6.88 -30.10
CA TYR A 199 31.52 -7.61 -30.81
C TYR A 199 30.94 -8.81 -31.57
N PRO A 200 30.27 -8.61 -32.74
CA PRO A 200 29.78 -9.72 -33.54
C PRO A 200 30.96 -10.57 -34.02
N ILE A 201 30.95 -11.85 -33.68
CA ILE A 201 31.97 -12.81 -34.15
C ILE A 201 31.90 -12.89 -35.68
N ARG A 202 32.92 -12.36 -36.34
CA ARG A 202 33.07 -12.57 -37.78
C ARG A 202 33.46 -14.05 -38.04
N LEU A 203 32.50 -14.87 -38.40
CA LEU A 203 32.76 -16.20 -38.90
C LEU A 203 33.37 -16.05 -40.30
N ASN A 204 34.68 -16.29 -40.41
CA ASN A 204 35.39 -16.33 -41.67
C ASN A 204 34.99 -17.62 -42.40
N HIS A 205 34.03 -17.54 -43.30
CA HIS A 205 33.75 -18.60 -44.25
C HIS A 205 34.84 -18.58 -45.33
N THR A 206 35.87 -19.40 -45.18
CA THR A 206 36.78 -19.75 -46.27
C THR A 206 36.05 -20.73 -47.18
N ALA A 207 35.59 -20.24 -48.32
CA ALA A 207 35.04 -21.11 -49.36
C ALA A 207 36.16 -21.98 -49.98
N PRO A 208 35.99 -23.26 -50.23
CA PRO A 208 36.98 -24.08 -50.94
C PRO A 208 37.07 -23.64 -52.39
N ILE A 209 38.33 -23.39 -52.85
CA ILE A 209 38.63 -23.12 -54.25
C ILE A 209 38.55 -24.43 -55.03
N THR A 210 37.52 -24.56 -55.84
CA THR A 210 37.46 -25.66 -56.86
C THR A 210 38.30 -25.25 -58.07
N THR A 211 39.45 -25.90 -58.27
CA THR A 211 40.21 -25.84 -59.48
C THR A 211 39.58 -26.74 -60.55
N HIS A 212 38.98 -26.17 -61.58
CA HIS A 212 38.61 -26.88 -62.80
C HIS A 212 39.82 -27.06 -63.66
N GLU A 213 40.29 -28.31 -63.78
CA GLU A 213 41.25 -28.77 -64.80
C GLU A 213 40.56 -28.89 -66.14
N THR A 214 40.93 -28.05 -67.07
CA THR A 214 40.47 -28.21 -68.51
C THR A 214 41.39 -29.19 -69.20
N GLN A 215 40.94 -30.41 -69.44
CA GLN A 215 41.55 -31.34 -70.42
C GLN A 215 41.18 -30.94 -71.82
N GLY A 216 42.22 -30.60 -72.60
CA GLY A 216 42.10 -30.39 -74.01
C GLY A 216 42.00 -31.73 -74.80
N ALA A 217 41.05 -31.82 -75.67
CA ALA A 217 40.94 -32.90 -76.64
C ALA A 217 41.58 -32.44 -77.97
N LYS A 218 42.53 -33.24 -78.46
CA LYS A 218 43.04 -33.16 -79.80
C LYS A 218 42.30 -34.18 -80.72
N SER A 219 42.14 -33.80 -81.95
CA SER A 219 41.87 -34.44 -83.21
C SER A 219 40.47 -34.43 -83.67
#